data_80117bbb0e15aeffdddfa5e1d0ddbab8
#
_entry.id   80117bbb0e15aeffdddfa5e1d0ddbab8
#
_cell.length_a   1.000
_cell.length_b   1.000
_cell.length_c   1.000
_cell.angle_alpha   90.00
_cell.angle_beta   90.00
_cell.angle_gamma   90.00
#
_symmetry.space_group_name_H-M   'P 1'
#
loop_
_entity.id
_entity.type
_entity.pdbx_description
1 polymer ?
#
loop_
_entity_poly.entity_id
_entity_poly.type
_entity_poly.pdbx_seq_one_letter_code
_entity_poly.pdbx_strand_id
1 'polypeptide(L)'
;MLEFAHLFKEKGYDVVIAVYKKSYPLLQELEEGITVIECQKEALKEMEFEIVFIQHFPVFDYLVSRYGLKYKRMVVSKLSVINAMENLPVCTQEAAFILCVSPECADMVAMQVPEGTKIRVFQNCVEAEYFEGSSEYAGYKRALDKIAIISNHIPQELLELKEKMGGYYQVDLIGLGYRTEQVNAEFLQQYDLVITIGRTVPRCLAMGVPVYVYDYLGGPGYLTEANFSLAERNNFSGRGFEKKTSDELLKEIKEGYGPAGEWLPLWQKIAAVDYQYASRFDEMYEELMASPELTECRTYYSGIEAERMKFYSDIVSGYISGKECQESKCYYDIGNGFCEEDSETWPSMSGYKIQKSWLLENAKMMRFDPCNAACRCEICSVKINGRSVEHEMKPVNAVSQIVERVSF
;
A
#
# COMPACT_ATOMS: atom_id res chain seq x y z
N MET A 1 4.74 -7.85 0.87
CA MET A 1 4.30 -9.18 0.36
C MET A 1 5.06 -9.58 -0.89
N LEU A 2 5.10 -8.78 -1.94
CA LEU A 2 5.85 -9.11 -3.17
C LEU A 2 7.33 -9.38 -2.90
N GLU A 3 7.97 -8.55 -2.10
CA GLU A 3 9.38 -8.72 -1.74
C GLU A 3 9.66 -10.07 -1.07
N PHE A 4 8.78 -10.50 -0.15
CA PHE A 4 8.87 -11.84 0.43
C PHE A 4 8.67 -12.93 -0.62
N ALA A 5 7.73 -12.74 -1.54
CA ALA A 5 7.49 -13.69 -2.61
C ALA A 5 8.72 -13.87 -3.51
N HIS A 6 9.40 -12.77 -3.87
CA HIS A 6 10.64 -12.80 -4.65
C HIS A 6 11.76 -13.53 -3.88
N LEU A 7 11.97 -13.21 -2.61
CA LEU A 7 13.01 -13.85 -1.80
C LEU A 7 12.76 -15.33 -1.55
N PHE A 8 11.52 -15.76 -1.35
CA PHE A 8 11.19 -17.18 -1.30
C PHE A 8 11.45 -17.88 -2.65
N LYS A 9 11.14 -17.21 -3.76
CA LYS A 9 11.47 -17.74 -5.09
C LYS A 9 12.98 -17.87 -5.30
N GLU A 10 13.79 -16.91 -4.85
CA GLU A 10 15.26 -16.99 -4.86
C GLU A 10 15.79 -18.15 -4.01
N LYS A 11 15.10 -18.52 -2.95
CA LYS A 11 15.38 -19.75 -2.16
C LYS A 11 14.94 -21.06 -2.85
N GLY A 12 14.34 -20.96 -4.04
CA GLY A 12 13.93 -22.11 -4.85
C GLY A 12 12.52 -22.64 -4.59
N TYR A 13 11.66 -21.87 -3.92
CA TYR A 13 10.26 -22.23 -3.72
C TYR A 13 9.39 -21.87 -4.92
N ASP A 14 8.40 -22.71 -5.19
CA ASP A 14 7.26 -22.36 -6.03
C ASP A 14 6.31 -21.49 -5.21
N VAL A 15 6.20 -20.20 -5.58
CA VAL A 15 5.46 -19.23 -4.80
C VAL A 15 4.07 -19.00 -5.34
N VAL A 16 3.08 -19.14 -4.46
CA VAL A 16 1.68 -18.84 -4.73
C VAL A 16 1.20 -17.70 -3.82
N ILE A 17 0.71 -16.62 -4.41
CA ILE A 17 0.03 -15.55 -3.68
C ILE A 17 -1.47 -15.78 -3.75
N ALA A 18 -2.08 -16.11 -2.61
CA ALA A 18 -3.53 -16.22 -2.50
C ALA A 18 -4.14 -14.85 -2.13
N VAL A 19 -5.07 -14.40 -2.94
CA VAL A 19 -5.77 -13.13 -2.74
C VAL A 19 -7.27 -13.33 -2.75
N TYR A 20 -8.03 -12.42 -2.14
CA TYR A 20 -9.48 -12.45 -2.26
C TYR A 20 -9.93 -12.14 -3.69
N LYS A 21 -9.37 -11.07 -4.26
CA LYS A 21 -9.58 -10.67 -5.65
C LYS A 21 -8.28 -10.15 -6.26
N LYS A 22 -8.03 -10.53 -7.50
CA LYS A 22 -6.92 -9.98 -8.28
C LYS A 22 -7.21 -8.55 -8.67
N SER A 23 -6.33 -7.62 -8.35
CA SER A 23 -6.47 -6.20 -8.67
C SER A 23 -5.14 -5.53 -8.98
N TYR A 24 -5.22 -4.39 -9.60
CA TYR A 24 -4.12 -3.48 -9.82
C TYR A 24 -3.70 -2.81 -8.49
N PRO A 25 -2.40 -2.47 -8.25
CA PRO A 25 -1.26 -2.63 -9.17
C PRO A 25 -0.56 -4.01 -9.08
N LEU A 26 -0.96 -4.88 -8.14
CA LEU A 26 -0.29 -6.17 -7.87
C LEU A 26 0.02 -6.97 -9.15
N LEU A 27 -0.92 -7.00 -10.09
CA LEU A 27 -0.75 -7.78 -11.32
C LEU A 27 0.30 -7.23 -12.29
N GLN A 28 0.69 -5.95 -12.15
CA GLN A 28 1.74 -5.34 -13.00
C GLN A 28 3.14 -5.56 -12.44
N GLU A 29 3.25 -5.76 -11.12
CA GLU A 29 4.52 -5.90 -10.42
C GLU A 29 4.94 -7.37 -10.29
N LEU A 30 4.14 -8.29 -10.86
CA LEU A 30 4.43 -9.72 -10.77
C LEU A 30 5.51 -10.11 -11.76
N GLU A 31 6.59 -10.65 -11.25
CA GLU A 31 7.60 -11.32 -12.04
C GLU A 31 7.09 -12.66 -12.59
N GLU A 32 7.66 -13.10 -13.71
CA GLU A 32 7.45 -14.45 -14.22
C GLU A 32 7.79 -15.50 -13.14
N GLY A 33 6.87 -16.43 -12.92
CA GLY A 33 7.05 -17.55 -11.98
C GLY A 33 6.46 -17.34 -10.59
N ILE A 34 5.76 -16.21 -10.32
CA ILE A 34 4.90 -16.07 -9.14
C ILE A 34 3.46 -16.24 -9.57
N THR A 35 2.78 -17.23 -9.02
CA THR A 35 1.38 -17.52 -9.35
C THR A 35 0.46 -16.77 -8.39
N VAL A 36 -0.50 -16.00 -8.92
CA VAL A 36 -1.57 -15.39 -8.10
C VAL A 36 -2.87 -16.14 -8.31
N ILE A 37 -3.49 -16.57 -7.21
CA ILE A 37 -4.76 -17.31 -7.21
C ILE A 37 -5.77 -16.58 -6.32
N GLU A 38 -6.99 -16.40 -6.82
CA GLU A 38 -8.10 -15.95 -5.98
C GLU A 38 -8.53 -17.09 -5.04
N CYS A 39 -8.70 -16.79 -3.77
CA CYS A 39 -8.95 -17.79 -2.72
C CYS A 39 -10.25 -18.59 -2.94
N GLN A 40 -11.20 -18.05 -3.73
CA GLN A 40 -12.46 -18.75 -4.08
C GLN A 40 -12.26 -19.85 -5.13
N LYS A 41 -11.09 -19.91 -5.77
CA LYS A 41 -10.78 -20.94 -6.78
C LYS A 41 -10.45 -22.27 -6.12
N GLU A 42 -11.08 -23.36 -6.56
CA GLU A 42 -10.83 -24.71 -6.04
C GLU A 42 -9.39 -25.23 -6.29
N ALA A 43 -8.62 -24.53 -7.13
CA ALA A 43 -7.24 -24.89 -7.41
C ALA A 43 -6.34 -24.98 -6.16
N LEU A 44 -6.71 -24.31 -5.06
CA LEU A 44 -5.97 -24.37 -3.78
C LEU A 44 -6.35 -25.57 -2.89
N LYS A 45 -7.45 -26.28 -3.20
CA LYS A 45 -8.01 -27.34 -2.36
C LYS A 45 -7.10 -28.57 -2.17
N GLU A 46 -6.33 -28.89 -3.18
CA GLU A 46 -5.47 -30.09 -3.22
C GLU A 46 -3.99 -29.75 -2.96
N MET A 47 -3.67 -28.47 -2.71
CA MET A 47 -2.31 -28.03 -2.51
C MET A 47 -1.84 -28.23 -1.07
N GLU A 48 -0.59 -28.63 -0.92
CA GLU A 48 0.11 -28.73 0.34
C GLU A 48 1.31 -27.79 0.33
N PHE A 49 1.46 -26.98 1.37
CA PHE A 49 2.48 -25.94 1.42
C PHE A 49 3.55 -26.25 2.47
N GLU A 50 4.79 -26.01 2.13
CA GLU A 50 5.89 -26.07 3.09
C GLU A 50 5.80 -24.92 4.09
N ILE A 51 5.53 -23.71 3.58
CA ILE A 51 5.44 -22.48 4.35
C ILE A 51 4.18 -21.73 3.93
N VAL A 52 3.43 -21.24 4.92
CA VAL A 52 2.35 -20.27 4.73
C VAL A 52 2.74 -18.97 5.42
N PHE A 53 2.77 -17.88 4.64
CA PHE A 53 3.02 -16.54 5.13
C PHE A 53 1.72 -15.72 5.09
N ILE A 54 1.21 -15.35 6.25
CA ILE A 54 -0.11 -14.72 6.39
C ILE A 54 0.07 -13.23 6.66
N GLN A 55 -0.47 -12.39 5.77
CA GLN A 55 -0.52 -10.94 5.98
C GLN A 55 -1.93 -10.47 6.35
N HIS A 56 -2.96 -11.01 5.69
CA HIS A 56 -4.35 -10.71 5.97
C HIS A 56 -5.09 -11.98 6.38
N PHE A 57 -5.54 -12.04 7.62
CA PHE A 57 -6.16 -13.23 8.18
C PHE A 57 -7.40 -13.74 7.42
N PRO A 58 -8.29 -12.88 6.84
CA PRO A 58 -9.51 -13.40 6.25
C PRO A 58 -9.29 -14.30 5.04
N VAL A 59 -8.25 -14.06 4.24
CA VAL A 59 -7.89 -14.95 3.12
C VAL A 59 -7.45 -16.31 3.66
N PHE A 60 -6.59 -16.31 4.68
CA PHE A 60 -6.10 -17.54 5.29
C PHE A 60 -7.23 -18.33 5.96
N ASP A 61 -8.05 -17.68 6.78
CA ASP A 61 -9.17 -18.32 7.47
C ASP A 61 -10.18 -18.90 6.48
N TYR A 62 -10.42 -18.21 5.36
CA TYR A 62 -11.25 -18.73 4.28
C TYR A 62 -10.65 -20.02 3.69
N LEU A 63 -9.36 -20.03 3.40
CA LEU A 63 -8.70 -21.21 2.82
C LEU A 63 -8.68 -22.39 3.78
N VAL A 64 -8.41 -22.17 5.06
CA VAL A 64 -8.43 -23.23 6.08
C VAL A 64 -9.84 -23.75 6.28
N SER A 65 -10.84 -22.88 6.47
CA SER A 65 -12.23 -23.30 6.74
C SER A 65 -12.91 -23.94 5.53
N ARG A 66 -12.59 -23.46 4.32
CA ARG A 66 -13.25 -23.93 3.09
C ARG A 66 -12.60 -25.14 2.47
N TYR A 67 -11.27 -25.19 2.48
CA TYR A 67 -10.50 -26.20 1.75
C TYR A 67 -9.64 -27.09 2.65
N GLY A 68 -9.55 -26.80 3.95
CA GLY A 68 -8.65 -27.53 4.85
C GLY A 68 -7.19 -27.37 4.43
N LEU A 69 -6.77 -26.11 4.21
CA LEU A 69 -5.41 -25.81 3.75
C LEU A 69 -4.36 -26.55 4.59
N LYS A 70 -3.45 -27.26 3.91
CA LYS A 70 -2.37 -28.01 4.56
C LYS A 70 -1.06 -27.26 4.44
N TYR A 71 -0.31 -27.18 5.53
CA TYR A 71 0.98 -26.52 5.58
C TYR A 71 1.85 -27.10 6.70
N LYS A 72 3.18 -27.01 6.55
CA LYS A 72 4.13 -27.49 7.55
C LYS A 72 4.60 -26.39 8.51
N ARG A 73 4.75 -25.17 8.04
CA ARG A 73 5.16 -24.02 8.85
C ARG A 73 4.30 -22.80 8.55
N MET A 74 4.08 -21.98 9.53
CA MET A 74 3.26 -20.77 9.41
C MET A 74 3.98 -19.57 10.00
N VAL A 75 3.94 -18.46 9.30
CA VAL A 75 4.35 -17.13 9.77
C VAL A 75 3.15 -16.19 9.66
N VAL A 76 2.86 -15.46 10.72
CA VAL A 76 1.83 -14.41 10.71
C VAL A 76 2.52 -13.06 10.68
N SER A 77 2.19 -12.22 9.69
CA SER A 77 2.72 -10.87 9.56
C SER A 77 1.68 -9.84 9.99
N LYS A 78 2.06 -8.92 10.87
CA LYS A 78 1.23 -7.81 11.33
C LYS A 78 1.93 -6.47 11.06
N LEU A 79 1.38 -5.71 10.13
CA LEU A 79 1.96 -4.47 9.62
C LEU A 79 1.30 -3.21 10.21
N SER A 80 0.16 -3.36 10.90
CA SER A 80 -0.59 -2.24 11.46
C SER A 80 -1.23 -2.60 12.80
N VAL A 81 -1.23 -1.65 13.71
CA VAL A 81 -1.93 -1.78 15.00
C VAL A 81 -3.43 -1.49 14.90
N ILE A 82 -3.88 -0.85 13.82
CA ILE A 82 -5.26 -0.37 13.66
C ILE A 82 -6.03 -1.03 12.51
N ASN A 83 -5.35 -1.74 11.59
CA ASN A 83 -6.01 -2.36 10.45
C ASN A 83 -6.67 -3.68 10.84
N ALA A 84 -8.00 -3.74 10.78
CA ALA A 84 -8.78 -4.93 11.14
C ALA A 84 -8.46 -6.16 10.27
N MET A 85 -8.04 -5.96 9.01
CA MET A 85 -7.64 -7.06 8.12
C MET A 85 -6.39 -7.79 8.59
N GLU A 86 -5.60 -7.16 9.43
CA GLU A 86 -4.37 -7.68 10.01
C GLU A 86 -4.56 -8.18 11.44
N ASN A 87 -5.78 -8.46 11.87
CA ASN A 87 -6.01 -9.17 13.11
C ASN A 87 -5.42 -10.58 13.02
N LEU A 88 -5.06 -11.13 14.17
CA LEU A 88 -4.44 -12.44 14.22
C LEU A 88 -5.45 -13.53 13.84
N PRO A 89 -5.05 -14.53 13.03
CA PRO A 89 -5.87 -15.70 12.75
C PRO A 89 -6.09 -16.53 14.03
N VAL A 90 -7.17 -17.30 14.07
CA VAL A 90 -7.52 -18.12 15.26
C VAL A 90 -6.41 -19.12 15.61
N CYS A 91 -5.70 -19.63 14.61
CA CYS A 91 -4.62 -20.61 14.78
C CYS A 91 -3.23 -19.98 15.03
N THR A 92 -3.17 -18.74 15.48
CA THR A 92 -1.89 -18.02 15.70
C THR A 92 -0.89 -18.78 16.58
N GLN A 93 -1.35 -19.63 17.51
CA GLN A 93 -0.47 -20.48 18.33
C GLN A 93 0.32 -21.52 17.52
N GLU A 94 -0.01 -21.76 16.26
CA GLU A 94 0.75 -22.66 15.36
C GLU A 94 1.82 -21.91 14.58
N ALA A 95 1.83 -20.59 14.64
CA ALA A 95 2.86 -19.81 13.98
C ALA A 95 4.24 -20.14 14.58
N ALA A 96 5.22 -20.36 13.70
CA ALA A 96 6.63 -20.43 14.10
C ALA A 96 7.01 -19.15 14.86
N PHE A 97 6.50 -18.02 14.38
CA PHE A 97 6.54 -16.72 15.03
C PHE A 97 5.57 -15.73 14.38
N ILE A 98 5.32 -14.62 15.08
CA ILE A 98 4.56 -13.49 14.55
C ILE A 98 5.54 -12.38 14.21
N LEU A 99 5.55 -11.94 12.94
CA LEU A 99 6.34 -10.80 12.47
C LEU A 99 5.56 -9.51 12.67
N CYS A 100 6.08 -8.62 13.48
CA CYS A 100 5.50 -7.30 13.73
C CYS A 100 6.36 -6.23 13.09
N VAL A 101 5.73 -5.29 12.37
CA VAL A 101 6.44 -4.22 11.65
C VAL A 101 7.18 -3.23 12.56
N SER A 102 6.87 -3.23 13.85
CA SER A 102 7.46 -2.31 14.82
C SER A 102 7.37 -2.85 16.26
N PRO A 103 8.18 -2.34 17.18
CA PRO A 103 8.03 -2.65 18.59
C PRO A 103 6.64 -2.32 19.17
N GLU A 104 6.03 -1.20 18.76
CA GLU A 104 4.64 -0.86 19.15
C GLU A 104 3.67 -1.99 18.74
N CYS A 105 3.81 -2.48 17.53
CA CYS A 105 3.00 -3.59 17.02
C CYS A 105 3.26 -4.88 17.81
N ALA A 106 4.51 -5.17 18.14
CA ALA A 106 4.90 -6.33 18.94
C ALA A 106 4.30 -6.29 20.35
N ASP A 107 4.32 -5.14 21.02
CA ASP A 107 3.71 -4.96 22.33
C ASP A 107 2.19 -5.19 22.29
N MET A 108 1.53 -4.70 21.27
CA MET A 108 0.08 -4.95 21.10
C MET A 108 -0.23 -6.42 20.85
N VAL A 109 0.57 -7.10 20.05
CA VAL A 109 0.43 -8.54 19.81
C VAL A 109 0.67 -9.33 21.09
N ALA A 110 1.69 -8.98 21.88
CA ALA A 110 2.00 -9.64 23.13
C ALA A 110 0.83 -9.64 24.14
N MET A 111 -0.03 -8.62 24.09
CA MET A 111 -1.24 -8.55 24.91
C MET A 111 -2.38 -9.48 24.42
N GLN A 112 -2.29 -9.98 23.21
CA GLN A 112 -3.37 -10.74 22.53
C GLN A 112 -3.07 -12.23 22.42
N VAL A 113 -1.84 -12.66 22.64
CA VAL A 113 -1.38 -14.03 22.44
C VAL A 113 -0.96 -14.67 23.77
N PRO A 114 -0.97 -16.02 23.88
CA PRO A 114 -0.47 -16.70 25.05
C PRO A 114 0.99 -16.38 25.34
N GLU A 115 1.35 -16.41 26.62
CA GLU A 115 2.74 -16.28 27.07
C GLU A 115 3.62 -17.37 26.39
N GLY A 116 4.80 -16.99 25.94
CA GLY A 116 5.71 -17.87 25.24
C GLY A 116 5.52 -17.90 23.71
N THR A 117 4.48 -17.23 23.18
CA THR A 117 4.37 -17.04 21.71
C THR A 117 5.56 -16.23 21.20
N LYS A 118 6.24 -16.75 20.18
CA LYS A 118 7.39 -16.05 19.59
C LYS A 118 6.92 -14.84 18.77
N ILE A 119 7.39 -13.67 19.13
CA ILE A 119 7.15 -12.41 18.42
C ILE A 119 8.48 -11.87 17.95
N ARG A 120 8.54 -11.44 16.68
CA ARG A 120 9.72 -10.83 16.06
C ARG A 120 9.37 -9.48 15.49
N VAL A 121 10.23 -8.51 15.72
CA VAL A 121 10.14 -7.23 15.02
C VAL A 121 10.88 -7.37 13.69
N PHE A 122 10.14 -7.17 12.61
CA PHE A 122 10.66 -7.11 11.25
C PHE A 122 10.18 -5.80 10.64
N GLN A 123 11.01 -4.78 10.79
CA GLN A 123 10.71 -3.43 10.34
C GLN A 123 10.52 -3.35 8.84
N ASN A 124 10.00 -2.23 8.35
CA ASN A 124 9.95 -1.95 6.92
C ASN A 124 11.36 -1.89 6.35
N CYS A 125 11.79 -2.99 5.76
CA CYS A 125 13.09 -3.11 5.12
C CYS A 125 13.11 -2.41 3.75
N VAL A 126 14.31 -2.20 3.26
CA VAL A 126 14.63 -1.44 2.05
C VAL A 126 15.30 -2.37 1.05
N GLU A 127 14.85 -2.34 -0.18
CA GLU A 127 15.36 -3.10 -1.29
C GLU A 127 16.75 -2.58 -1.73
N ALA A 128 17.56 -3.44 -2.36
CA ALA A 128 18.94 -3.14 -2.72
C ALA A 128 19.09 -1.88 -3.59
N GLU A 129 18.15 -1.63 -4.49
CA GLU A 129 18.16 -0.49 -5.41
C GLU A 129 18.24 0.88 -4.72
N TYR A 130 17.70 0.98 -3.49
CA TYR A 130 17.74 2.25 -2.74
C TYR A 130 19.10 2.53 -2.08
N PHE A 131 20.00 1.54 -2.04
CA PHE A 131 21.36 1.71 -1.53
C PHE A 131 22.37 2.02 -2.64
N GLU A 132 22.08 1.67 -3.89
CA GLU A 132 23.01 1.77 -5.02
C GLU A 132 23.34 3.21 -5.41
N GLY A 133 22.42 4.15 -5.21
CA GLY A 133 22.61 5.59 -5.48
C GLY A 133 23.20 6.41 -4.33
N SER A 134 23.50 5.79 -3.19
CA SER A 134 23.83 6.49 -1.94
C SER A 134 25.21 7.17 -1.90
N SER A 135 26.12 6.85 -2.81
CA SER A 135 27.50 7.33 -2.77
C SER A 135 27.69 8.81 -3.18
N GLU A 136 26.75 9.41 -3.91
CA GLU A 136 26.84 10.79 -4.39
C GLU A 136 26.33 11.85 -3.41
N TYR A 137 25.62 11.45 -2.35
CA TYR A 137 25.03 12.37 -1.37
C TYR A 137 25.98 12.76 -0.21
N ALA A 138 27.25 12.37 -0.25
CA ALA A 138 28.27 12.71 0.74
C ALA A 138 28.66 14.20 0.74
N GLY A 139 27.69 15.08 0.87
CA GLY A 139 27.91 16.53 0.89
C GLY A 139 26.66 17.31 0.54
N TYR A 140 25.60 17.07 1.29
CA TYR A 140 24.31 17.71 1.07
C TYR A 140 24.41 19.23 1.15
N LYS A 141 24.42 19.89 -0.01
CA LYS A 141 24.37 21.36 -0.18
C LYS A 141 23.31 21.75 -1.22
N ARG A 142 22.27 20.96 -1.44
CA ARG A 142 21.21 21.37 -2.34
C ARG A 142 20.34 22.43 -1.67
N ALA A 143 19.99 23.45 -2.44
CA ALA A 143 18.91 24.35 -2.03
C ALA A 143 17.60 23.56 -2.06
N LEU A 144 16.71 23.82 -1.10
CA LEU A 144 15.38 23.26 -1.13
C LEU A 144 14.61 23.90 -2.29
N ASP A 145 14.17 23.10 -3.24
CA ASP A 145 13.41 23.55 -4.40
C ASP A 145 12.22 22.64 -4.68
N LYS A 146 12.44 21.31 -4.72
CA LYS A 146 11.45 20.32 -5.09
C LYS A 146 11.06 19.41 -3.94
N ILE A 147 9.76 19.40 -3.57
CA ILE A 147 9.22 18.69 -2.41
C ILE A 147 8.16 17.69 -2.86
N ALA A 148 8.24 16.45 -2.39
CA ALA A 148 7.15 15.47 -2.52
C ALA A 148 6.40 15.33 -1.20
N ILE A 149 5.06 15.40 -1.24
CA ILE A 149 4.18 14.97 -0.14
C ILE A 149 3.58 13.64 -0.56
N ILE A 150 4.03 12.56 0.10
CA ILE A 150 3.65 11.18 -0.27
C ILE A 150 2.78 10.59 0.83
N SER A 151 1.47 10.50 0.59
CA SER A 151 0.51 9.91 1.51
C SER A 151 -0.79 9.54 0.79
N ASN A 152 -1.46 8.49 1.28
CA ASN A 152 -2.82 8.15 0.88
C ASN A 152 -3.89 8.90 1.71
N HIS A 153 -3.49 9.69 2.70
CA HIS A 153 -4.37 10.38 3.65
C HIS A 153 -3.83 11.78 3.96
N ILE A 154 -3.48 12.56 2.91
CA ILE A 154 -2.90 13.90 3.08
C ILE A 154 -3.84 14.77 3.92
N PRO A 155 -3.43 15.19 5.12
CA PRO A 155 -4.28 16.02 5.99
C PRO A 155 -4.34 17.46 5.52
N GLN A 156 -5.35 18.17 6.02
CA GLN A 156 -5.66 19.55 5.60
C GLN A 156 -4.48 20.50 5.80
N GLU A 157 -3.74 20.37 6.89
CA GLU A 157 -2.57 21.21 7.20
C GLU A 157 -1.43 21.04 6.19
N LEU A 158 -1.29 19.87 5.55
CA LEU A 158 -0.33 19.68 4.46
C LEU A 158 -0.81 20.24 3.13
N LEU A 159 -2.12 20.27 2.89
CA LEU A 159 -2.67 20.96 1.72
C LEU A 159 -2.47 22.46 1.82
N GLU A 160 -2.75 23.05 2.98
CA GLU A 160 -2.49 24.48 3.26
C GLU A 160 -0.99 24.80 3.18
N LEU A 161 -0.13 23.89 3.68
CA LEU A 161 1.32 24.02 3.56
C LEU A 161 1.73 24.13 2.08
N LYS A 162 1.20 23.27 1.22
CA LYS A 162 1.49 23.32 -0.22
C LYS A 162 1.10 24.67 -0.82
N GLU A 163 -0.08 25.21 -0.47
CA GLU A 163 -0.52 26.53 -0.95
C GLU A 163 0.44 27.63 -0.51
N LYS A 164 0.88 27.61 0.76
CA LYS A 164 1.84 28.57 1.30
C LYS A 164 3.24 28.44 0.67
N MET A 165 3.61 27.26 0.23
CA MET A 165 4.89 26.96 -0.41
C MET A 165 4.91 27.26 -1.92
N GLY A 166 3.75 27.24 -2.59
CA GLY A 166 3.63 27.26 -4.07
C GLY A 166 4.20 28.50 -4.78
N GLY A 167 4.60 29.54 -4.05
CA GLY A 167 5.31 30.69 -4.60
C GLY A 167 6.85 30.59 -4.54
N TYR A 168 7.37 29.57 -3.85
CA TYR A 168 8.80 29.43 -3.55
C TYR A 168 9.37 28.07 -3.92
N TYR A 169 8.54 27.00 -3.88
CA TYR A 169 8.96 25.62 -4.08
C TYR A 169 8.01 24.89 -5.03
N GLN A 170 8.53 23.93 -5.77
CA GLN A 170 7.69 22.97 -6.48
C GLN A 170 7.22 21.90 -5.49
N VAL A 171 5.90 21.78 -5.25
CA VAL A 171 5.34 20.79 -4.31
C VAL A 171 4.41 19.85 -5.05
N ASP A 172 4.79 18.58 -5.12
CA ASP A 172 4.01 17.51 -5.73
C ASP A 172 3.25 16.71 -4.65
N LEU A 173 1.95 16.42 -4.89
CA LEU A 173 1.13 15.55 -4.05
C LEU A 173 1.04 14.17 -4.70
N ILE A 174 1.44 13.13 -3.96
CA ILE A 174 1.52 11.75 -4.43
C ILE A 174 0.67 10.86 -3.53
N GLY A 175 -0.23 10.08 -4.11
CA GLY A 175 -1.07 9.13 -3.38
C GLY A 175 -2.54 9.18 -3.79
N LEU A 176 -3.40 8.59 -2.95
CA LEU A 176 -4.82 8.44 -3.24
C LEU A 176 -5.52 9.80 -3.44
N GLY A 177 -6.17 9.95 -4.59
CA GLY A 177 -6.85 11.21 -4.95
C GLY A 177 -5.95 12.28 -5.59
N TYR A 178 -4.66 12.00 -5.73
CA TYR A 178 -3.66 12.87 -6.34
C TYR A 178 -2.89 12.12 -7.45
N ARG A 179 -1.68 12.57 -7.75
CA ARG A 179 -0.83 11.87 -8.71
C ARG A 179 -0.47 10.49 -8.17
N THR A 180 -0.78 9.44 -8.93
CA THR A 180 -0.39 8.06 -8.60
C THR A 180 0.92 7.74 -9.31
N GLU A 181 1.93 7.39 -8.51
CA GLU A 181 3.27 7.04 -9.01
C GLU A 181 3.81 5.84 -8.24
N GLN A 182 4.66 5.07 -8.90
CA GLN A 182 5.47 4.08 -8.23
C GLN A 182 6.63 4.79 -7.49
N VAL A 183 6.59 4.73 -6.15
CA VAL A 183 7.60 5.38 -5.30
C VAL A 183 8.82 4.45 -5.24
N ASN A 184 9.63 4.47 -6.30
CA ASN A 184 10.91 3.77 -6.41
C ASN A 184 12.10 4.72 -6.18
N ALA A 185 13.33 4.19 -6.28
CA ALA A 185 14.56 4.97 -6.06
C ALA A 185 14.69 6.12 -7.06
N GLU A 186 14.43 5.87 -8.36
CA GLU A 186 14.49 6.88 -9.42
C GLU A 186 13.49 8.03 -9.18
N PHE A 187 12.31 7.70 -8.67
CA PHE A 187 11.30 8.70 -8.30
C PHE A 187 11.77 9.57 -7.13
N LEU A 188 12.22 8.94 -6.03
CA LEU A 188 12.60 9.68 -4.80
C LEU A 188 13.78 10.61 -4.99
N GLN A 189 14.79 10.24 -5.80
CA GLN A 189 15.96 11.07 -6.04
C GLN A 189 15.69 12.37 -6.83
N GLN A 190 14.47 12.53 -7.38
CA GLN A 190 14.07 13.77 -8.05
C GLN A 190 13.72 14.90 -7.07
N TYR A 191 13.61 14.60 -5.77
CA TYR A 191 13.15 15.53 -4.76
C TYR A 191 14.26 15.90 -3.78
N ASP A 192 14.24 17.15 -3.31
CA ASP A 192 15.15 17.64 -2.29
C ASP A 192 14.62 17.32 -0.88
N LEU A 193 13.30 17.18 -0.74
CA LEU A 193 12.64 16.83 0.51
C LEU A 193 11.42 15.94 0.23
N VAL A 194 11.28 14.90 1.04
CA VAL A 194 10.08 14.04 1.03
C VAL A 194 9.35 14.18 2.36
N ILE A 195 8.07 14.56 2.31
CA ILE A 195 7.17 14.58 3.47
C ILE A 195 6.33 13.31 3.42
N THR A 196 6.49 12.42 4.38
CA THR A 196 5.87 11.09 4.36
C THR A 196 5.90 10.42 5.72
N ILE A 197 5.32 9.20 5.79
CA ILE A 197 5.37 8.29 6.95
C ILE A 197 5.64 6.85 6.52
N GLY A 198 5.87 5.98 7.51
CA GLY A 198 5.90 4.53 7.34
C GLY A 198 7.02 4.07 6.41
N ARG A 199 6.69 3.17 5.46
CA ARG A 199 7.66 2.46 4.62
C ARG A 199 8.56 3.36 3.76
N THR A 200 8.06 4.51 3.33
CA THR A 200 8.86 5.43 2.50
C THR A 200 10.00 6.08 3.29
N VAL A 201 9.85 6.19 4.63
CA VAL A 201 10.89 6.81 5.47
C VAL A 201 12.22 6.03 5.41
N PRO A 202 12.30 4.72 5.73
CA PRO A 202 13.55 3.97 5.59
C PRO A 202 14.17 4.03 4.19
N ARG A 203 13.35 4.06 3.14
CA ARG A 203 13.85 4.23 1.76
C ARG A 203 14.57 5.56 1.56
N CYS A 204 13.98 6.65 2.05
CA CYS A 204 14.63 7.97 2.03
C CYS A 204 15.93 7.97 2.84
N LEU A 205 15.94 7.32 4.03
CA LEU A 205 17.14 7.22 4.85
C LEU A 205 18.26 6.46 4.12
N ALA A 206 17.95 5.33 3.49
CA ALA A 206 18.92 4.54 2.73
C ALA A 206 19.54 5.33 1.57
N MET A 207 18.73 6.10 0.86
CA MET A 207 19.18 6.93 -0.25
C MET A 207 19.91 8.21 0.18
N GLY A 208 19.75 8.63 1.45
CA GLY A 208 20.23 9.94 1.89
C GLY A 208 19.37 11.11 1.38
N VAL A 209 18.09 10.84 1.07
CA VAL A 209 17.13 11.89 0.73
C VAL A 209 16.53 12.45 2.02
N PRO A 210 16.57 13.78 2.24
CA PRO A 210 15.96 14.39 3.40
C PRO A 210 14.49 14.00 3.52
N VAL A 211 14.09 13.57 4.71
CA VAL A 211 12.71 13.19 4.99
C VAL A 211 12.17 14.00 6.17
N TYR A 212 10.96 14.51 6.00
CA TYR A 212 10.15 15.14 7.05
C TYR A 212 9.00 14.20 7.39
N VAL A 213 9.04 13.61 8.57
CA VAL A 213 8.06 12.58 8.97
C VAL A 213 6.83 13.27 9.53
N TYR A 214 5.75 13.29 8.76
CA TYR A 214 4.49 13.92 9.12
C TYR A 214 3.33 13.43 8.25
N ASP A 215 2.16 13.20 8.88
CA ASP A 215 0.91 12.90 8.20
C ASP A 215 -0.29 13.16 9.14
N TYR A 216 -1.44 12.60 8.83
CA TYR A 216 -2.71 12.81 9.56
C TYR A 216 -2.68 12.48 11.06
N LEU A 217 -1.71 11.72 11.53
CA LEU A 217 -1.48 11.45 12.97
C LEU A 217 -0.49 12.42 13.63
N GLY A 218 0.04 13.38 12.89
CA GLY A 218 1.14 14.24 13.33
C GLY A 218 2.49 13.71 12.88
N GLY A 219 3.56 14.14 13.55
CA GLY A 219 4.90 13.64 13.25
C GLY A 219 6.04 14.40 13.90
N PRO A 220 7.22 13.78 14.06
CA PRO A 220 8.41 14.41 14.64
C PRO A 220 9.00 15.52 13.76
N GLY A 221 8.64 15.57 12.48
CA GLY A 221 9.34 16.40 11.52
C GLY A 221 10.64 15.77 11.04
N TYR A 222 11.73 16.55 10.94
CA TYR A 222 13.03 15.99 10.66
C TYR A 222 13.51 15.06 11.76
N LEU A 223 14.12 13.95 11.34
CA LEU A 223 14.67 12.97 12.29
C LEU A 223 15.98 13.47 12.89
N THR A 224 16.08 13.32 14.20
CA THR A 224 17.25 13.66 15.03
C THR A 224 17.49 12.52 16.02
N GLU A 225 18.66 12.50 16.68
CA GLU A 225 18.90 11.51 17.75
C GLU A 225 17.81 11.51 18.85
N ALA A 226 17.24 12.67 19.13
CA ALA A 226 16.25 12.83 20.19
C ALA A 226 14.88 12.20 19.86
N ASN A 227 14.48 12.14 18.58
CA ASN A 227 13.16 11.68 18.19
C ASN A 227 13.16 10.37 17.38
N PHE A 228 14.32 9.93 16.86
CA PHE A 228 14.44 8.77 15.97
C PHE A 228 13.89 7.50 16.63
N SER A 229 14.34 7.16 17.82
CA SER A 229 13.93 5.91 18.50
C SER A 229 12.42 5.84 18.72
N LEU A 230 11.76 6.96 19.05
CA LEU A 230 10.31 6.99 19.21
C LEU A 230 9.59 6.88 17.86
N ALA A 231 10.09 7.56 16.84
CA ALA A 231 9.54 7.49 15.50
C ALA A 231 9.64 6.07 14.92
N GLU A 232 10.80 5.44 15.04
CA GLU A 232 11.07 4.07 14.61
C GLU A 232 10.20 3.07 15.37
N ARG A 233 10.13 3.17 16.71
CA ARG A 233 9.27 2.34 17.54
C ARG A 233 7.84 2.29 17.05
N ASN A 234 7.35 3.41 16.56
CA ASN A 234 5.99 3.58 16.05
C ASN A 234 5.92 3.49 14.50
N ASN A 235 6.88 2.79 13.87
CA ASN A 235 6.94 2.56 12.42
C ASN A 235 6.93 3.86 11.61
N PHE A 236 7.53 4.93 12.10
CA PHE A 236 7.52 6.26 11.47
C PHE A 236 6.12 6.75 11.08
N SER A 237 5.09 6.35 11.81
CA SER A 237 3.68 6.62 11.49
C SER A 237 3.16 7.96 11.95
N GLY A 238 3.97 8.73 12.65
CA GLY A 238 3.56 9.97 13.32
C GLY A 238 2.92 9.77 14.71
N ARG A 239 2.53 8.54 15.07
CA ARG A 239 2.01 8.26 16.41
C ARG A 239 3.02 8.60 17.48
N GLY A 240 2.53 9.14 18.60
CA GLY A 240 3.38 9.61 19.72
C GLY A 240 3.91 11.03 19.54
N PHE A 241 3.55 11.70 18.45
CA PHE A 241 3.89 13.10 18.17
C PHE A 241 2.64 13.93 17.96
N GLU A 242 2.76 15.23 18.21
CA GLU A 242 1.65 16.15 18.09
C GLU A 242 1.39 16.55 16.62
N LYS A 243 0.17 16.99 16.34
CA LYS A 243 -0.16 17.64 15.09
C LYS A 243 0.32 19.09 15.12
N LYS A 244 0.66 19.60 13.95
CA LYS A 244 1.19 20.94 13.74
C LYS A 244 0.30 21.71 12.79
N THR A 245 0.22 23.01 12.96
CA THR A 245 -0.40 23.90 11.98
C THR A 245 0.45 24.03 10.72
N SER A 246 -0.15 24.43 9.61
CA SER A 246 0.59 24.68 8.36
C SER A 246 1.68 25.75 8.49
N ASP A 247 1.54 26.71 9.42
CA ASP A 247 2.55 27.73 9.70
C ASP A 247 3.75 27.16 10.47
N GLU A 248 3.50 26.29 11.45
CA GLU A 248 4.56 25.58 12.17
C GLU A 248 5.33 24.66 11.24
N LEU A 249 4.61 23.89 10.39
CA LEU A 249 5.23 23.04 9.38
C LEU A 249 6.11 23.84 8.42
N LEU A 250 5.61 24.96 7.89
CA LEU A 250 6.37 25.84 6.99
C LEU A 250 7.65 26.36 7.64
N LYS A 251 7.53 26.80 8.90
CA LYS A 251 8.68 27.31 9.66
C LYS A 251 9.70 26.23 9.90
N GLU A 252 9.28 25.08 10.43
CA GLU A 252 10.19 23.97 10.73
C GLU A 252 10.89 23.43 9.48
N ILE A 253 10.17 23.31 8.36
CA ILE A 253 10.76 22.83 7.11
C ILE A 253 11.83 23.79 6.63
N LYS A 254 11.57 25.11 6.62
CA LYS A 254 12.56 26.12 6.18
C LYS A 254 13.78 26.21 7.08
N GLU A 255 13.56 26.23 8.39
CA GLU A 255 14.66 26.40 9.36
C GLU A 255 15.45 25.10 9.56
N GLY A 256 14.79 23.94 9.48
CA GLY A 256 15.38 22.64 9.76
C GLY A 256 16.02 21.94 8.57
N TYR A 257 15.80 22.39 7.34
CA TYR A 257 16.27 21.69 6.14
C TYR A 257 17.81 21.58 6.07
N GLY A 258 18.53 22.66 6.31
CA GLY A 258 19.99 22.68 6.36
C GLY A 258 20.54 21.76 7.46
N PRO A 259 20.14 21.96 8.72
CA PRO A 259 20.53 21.07 9.83
C PRO A 259 20.18 19.59 9.61
N ALA A 260 19.03 19.28 8.98
CA ALA A 260 18.66 17.90 8.67
C ALA A 260 19.67 17.19 7.78
N GLY A 261 20.33 17.92 6.89
CA GLY A 261 21.38 17.39 6.02
C GLY A 261 22.60 16.85 6.77
N GLU A 262 22.88 17.35 7.97
CA GLU A 262 24.00 16.88 8.81
C GLU A 262 23.77 15.47 9.36
N TRP A 263 22.50 15.06 9.49
CA TRP A 263 22.12 13.75 9.99
C TRP A 263 22.10 12.65 8.91
N LEU A 264 22.07 13.01 7.63
CA LEU A 264 21.91 12.02 6.54
C LEU A 264 22.98 10.91 6.56
N PRO A 265 24.28 11.19 6.78
CA PRO A 265 25.29 10.12 6.83
C PRO A 265 25.04 9.10 7.96
N LEU A 266 24.51 9.57 9.11
CA LEU A 266 24.15 8.69 10.21
C LEU A 266 22.96 7.81 9.83
N TRP A 267 21.93 8.41 9.22
CA TRP A 267 20.72 7.68 8.82
C TRP A 267 21.01 6.67 7.72
N GLN A 268 21.85 6.99 6.75
CA GLN A 268 22.30 6.04 5.72
C GLN A 268 23.03 4.85 6.32
N LYS A 269 23.90 5.10 7.32
CA LYS A 269 24.60 4.02 8.02
C LYS A 269 23.64 3.11 8.79
N ILE A 270 22.67 3.70 9.51
CA ILE A 270 21.64 2.94 10.21
C ILE A 270 20.82 2.13 9.21
N ALA A 271 20.37 2.75 8.12
CA ALA A 271 19.59 2.06 7.11
C ALA A 271 20.36 0.87 6.47
N ALA A 272 21.65 1.03 6.21
CA ALA A 272 22.48 -0.03 5.65
C ALA A 272 22.70 -1.22 6.59
N VAL A 273 22.57 -1.02 7.91
CA VAL A 273 22.73 -2.10 8.91
C VAL A 273 21.38 -2.71 9.27
N ASP A 274 20.38 -1.87 9.57
CA ASP A 274 19.15 -2.30 10.23
C ASP A 274 17.98 -2.56 9.27
N TYR A 275 18.00 -1.97 8.07
CA TYR A 275 16.87 -2.04 7.12
C TYR A 275 17.17 -2.80 5.83
N GLN A 276 18.32 -3.46 5.70
CA GLN A 276 18.62 -4.25 4.51
C GLN A 276 17.69 -5.45 4.40
N TYR A 277 16.90 -5.50 3.30
CA TYR A 277 15.85 -6.50 3.15
C TYR A 277 16.39 -7.93 3.09
N ALA A 278 17.44 -8.18 2.28
CA ALA A 278 17.96 -9.53 2.08
C ALA A 278 18.54 -10.14 3.37
N SER A 279 19.38 -9.39 4.10
CA SER A 279 19.98 -9.89 5.34
C SER A 279 18.96 -10.16 6.43
N ARG A 280 17.97 -9.26 6.59
CA ARG A 280 16.89 -9.44 7.57
C ARG A 280 15.98 -10.62 7.21
N PHE A 281 15.75 -10.83 5.92
CA PHE A 281 15.01 -12.01 5.43
C PHE A 281 15.77 -13.30 5.69
N ASP A 282 17.08 -13.33 5.44
CA ASP A 282 17.89 -14.53 5.67
C ASP A 282 17.89 -14.94 7.14
N GLU A 283 18.04 -14.01 8.07
CA GLU A 283 17.91 -14.25 9.52
C GLU A 283 16.55 -14.85 9.88
N MET A 284 15.49 -14.26 9.36
CA MET A 284 14.10 -14.71 9.58
C MET A 284 13.89 -16.12 8.97
N TYR A 285 14.39 -16.34 7.77
CA TYR A 285 14.27 -17.61 7.05
C TYR A 285 15.00 -18.76 7.78
N GLU A 286 16.23 -18.54 8.24
CA GLU A 286 16.97 -19.53 9.03
C GLU A 286 16.22 -19.91 10.31
N GLU A 287 15.67 -18.93 11.04
CA GLU A 287 14.84 -19.20 12.22
C GLU A 287 13.56 -19.97 11.87
N LEU A 288 12.92 -19.64 10.76
CA LEU A 288 11.73 -20.33 10.27
C LEU A 288 12.04 -21.82 9.96
N MET A 289 13.13 -22.06 9.26
CA MET A 289 13.51 -23.43 8.89
C MET A 289 13.99 -24.25 10.10
N ALA A 290 14.52 -23.61 11.12
CA ALA A 290 14.86 -24.27 12.39
C ALA A 290 13.62 -24.54 13.27
N SER A 291 12.46 -23.97 12.96
CA SER A 291 11.23 -24.20 13.72
C SER A 291 10.67 -25.62 13.43
N PRO A 292 9.99 -26.24 14.41
CA PRO A 292 9.39 -27.56 14.22
C PRO A 292 8.30 -27.50 13.13
N GLU A 293 8.21 -28.56 12.34
CA GLU A 293 7.10 -28.76 11.42
C GLU A 293 5.83 -29.11 12.20
N LEU A 294 4.69 -28.62 11.70
CA LEU A 294 3.40 -29.05 12.19
C LEU A 294 3.13 -30.48 11.70
N THR A 295 2.93 -31.37 12.64
CA THR A 295 2.65 -32.80 12.33
C THR A 295 1.22 -33.04 11.89
N GLU A 296 0.30 -32.18 12.31
CA GLU A 296 -1.11 -32.18 11.93
C GLU A 296 -1.62 -30.73 11.86
N CYS A 297 -2.17 -30.34 10.71
CA CYS A 297 -2.97 -29.13 10.65
C CYS A 297 -4.24 -29.38 11.46
N ARG A 298 -4.38 -28.76 12.62
CA ARG A 298 -5.57 -28.93 13.45
C ARG A 298 -6.77 -28.39 12.69
N THR A 299 -7.89 -29.10 12.79
CA THR A 299 -9.18 -28.63 12.29
C THR A 299 -9.68 -27.57 13.28
N TYR A 300 -9.28 -26.31 13.08
CA TYR A 300 -9.57 -25.21 14.02
C TYR A 300 -11.04 -24.82 14.06
N TYR A 301 -11.76 -25.14 13.02
CA TYR A 301 -13.11 -24.69 12.83
C TYR A 301 -14.08 -25.86 12.82
N SER A 302 -14.60 -26.22 13.98
CA SER A 302 -15.72 -27.14 14.09
C SER A 302 -16.99 -26.40 14.55
N GLY A 303 -18.11 -26.66 13.89
CA GLY A 303 -19.41 -26.13 14.31
C GLY A 303 -19.52 -24.61 14.32
N ILE A 304 -19.84 -24.01 15.46
CA ILE A 304 -20.12 -22.57 15.62
C ILE A 304 -18.91 -21.69 15.25
N GLU A 305 -17.69 -22.16 15.49
CA GLU A 305 -16.48 -21.39 15.13
C GLU A 305 -16.32 -21.28 13.63
N ALA A 306 -16.55 -22.35 12.88
CA ALA A 306 -16.52 -22.32 11.43
C ALA A 306 -17.57 -21.37 10.84
N GLU A 307 -18.79 -21.37 11.42
CA GLU A 307 -19.85 -20.45 11.00
C GLU A 307 -19.52 -18.98 11.34
N ARG A 308 -18.94 -18.73 12.52
CA ARG A 308 -18.46 -17.37 12.88
C ARG A 308 -17.38 -16.88 11.95
N MET A 309 -16.42 -17.72 11.62
CA MET A 309 -15.34 -17.35 10.71
C MET A 309 -15.85 -17.12 9.29
N LYS A 310 -16.79 -17.95 8.83
CA LYS A 310 -17.48 -17.70 7.56
C LYS A 310 -18.20 -16.36 7.58
N PHE A 311 -18.95 -16.06 8.64
CA PHE A 311 -19.66 -14.79 8.80
C PHE A 311 -18.70 -13.60 8.81
N TYR A 312 -17.58 -13.66 9.54
CA TYR A 312 -16.56 -12.61 9.51
C TYR A 312 -15.90 -12.49 8.15
N SER A 313 -15.60 -13.59 7.49
CA SER A 313 -15.06 -13.60 6.13
C SER A 313 -16.04 -12.97 5.15
N ASP A 314 -17.32 -13.26 5.24
CA ASP A 314 -18.36 -12.67 4.38
C ASP A 314 -18.53 -11.16 4.63
N ILE A 315 -18.48 -10.71 5.91
CA ILE A 315 -18.50 -9.27 6.26
C ILE A 315 -17.27 -8.57 5.71
N VAL A 316 -16.09 -9.14 5.93
CA VAL A 316 -14.84 -8.55 5.46
C VAL A 316 -14.80 -8.56 3.93
N SER A 317 -15.26 -9.62 3.31
CA SER A 317 -15.42 -9.73 1.86
C SER A 317 -16.38 -8.67 1.33
N GLY A 318 -17.53 -8.47 1.98
CA GLY A 318 -18.48 -7.42 1.65
C GLY A 318 -17.89 -6.02 1.82
N TYR A 319 -17.09 -5.80 2.88
CA TYR A 319 -16.39 -4.53 3.09
C TYR A 319 -15.30 -4.28 2.05
N ILE A 320 -14.57 -5.34 1.67
CA ILE A 320 -13.57 -5.27 0.60
C ILE A 320 -14.26 -5.07 -0.74
N SER A 321 -15.33 -5.84 -1.04
CA SER A 321 -16.09 -5.69 -2.29
C SER A 321 -16.76 -4.33 -2.40
N GLY A 322 -17.19 -3.72 -1.31
CA GLY A 322 -17.69 -2.34 -1.30
C GLY A 322 -16.62 -1.28 -1.60
N LYS A 323 -15.33 -1.67 -1.57
CA LYS A 323 -14.19 -0.86 -2.00
C LYS A 323 -13.53 -1.38 -3.27
N GLU A 324 -14.16 -2.36 -3.94
CA GLU A 324 -13.57 -3.02 -5.10
C GLU A 324 -13.22 -2.06 -6.23
N CYS A 325 -12.15 -2.45 -6.93
CA CYS A 325 -11.88 -1.99 -8.28
C CYS A 325 -13.13 -2.24 -9.11
N GLN A 326 -13.81 -1.18 -9.44
CA GLN A 326 -14.99 -1.22 -10.27
C GLN A 326 -14.53 -1.08 -11.71
N GLU A 327 -15.34 -1.51 -12.62
CA GLU A 327 -15.04 -1.38 -14.04
C GLU A 327 -15.73 -0.15 -14.59
N SER A 328 -14.95 0.72 -15.19
CA SER A 328 -15.46 1.74 -16.08
C SER A 328 -15.53 1.18 -17.48
N LYS A 329 -16.54 1.56 -18.24
CA LYS A 329 -16.74 1.09 -19.59
C LYS A 329 -17.15 2.22 -20.53
N CYS A 330 -16.62 2.21 -21.72
CA CYS A 330 -17.03 3.10 -22.78
C CYS A 330 -17.53 2.28 -23.96
N TYR A 331 -18.76 2.51 -24.37
CA TYR A 331 -19.33 1.96 -25.59
C TYR A 331 -19.31 3.01 -26.68
N TYR A 332 -19.12 2.58 -27.92
CA TYR A 332 -19.19 3.45 -29.09
C TYR A 332 -20.11 2.85 -30.15
N ASP A 333 -21.09 3.63 -30.56
CA ASP A 333 -22.02 3.27 -31.62
C ASP A 333 -21.44 3.65 -32.99
N ILE A 334 -21.07 2.65 -33.77
CA ILE A 334 -20.58 2.80 -35.13
C ILE A 334 -21.71 2.69 -36.19
N GLY A 335 -22.96 2.60 -35.73
CA GLY A 335 -24.15 2.53 -36.58
C GLY A 335 -25.10 1.39 -36.25
N ASN A 336 -24.73 0.51 -35.32
CA ASN A 336 -25.51 -0.67 -34.93
C ASN A 336 -26.09 -0.56 -33.50
N GLY A 337 -26.00 0.60 -32.88
CA GLY A 337 -26.30 0.81 -31.46
C GLY A 337 -25.13 0.43 -30.55
N PHE A 338 -25.34 0.53 -29.24
CA PHE A 338 -24.33 0.13 -28.25
C PHE A 338 -24.36 -1.38 -28.01
N CYS A 339 -23.23 -2.06 -28.24
CA CYS A 339 -23.05 -3.49 -28.04
C CYS A 339 -21.73 -3.78 -27.28
N GLU A 340 -21.58 -5.01 -26.79
CA GLU A 340 -20.38 -5.42 -26.03
C GLU A 340 -19.12 -5.48 -26.89
N GLU A 341 -19.27 -5.83 -28.15
CA GLU A 341 -18.18 -5.94 -29.12
C GLU A 341 -17.56 -4.55 -29.42
N ASP A 342 -18.39 -3.50 -29.39
CA ASP A 342 -17.97 -2.12 -29.64
C ASP A 342 -17.82 -1.38 -28.31
N SER A 343 -17.02 -1.95 -27.39
CA SER A 343 -16.76 -1.35 -26.07
C SER A 343 -15.36 -1.60 -25.60
N GLU A 344 -14.89 -0.73 -24.71
CA GLU A 344 -13.65 -0.89 -23.95
C GLU A 344 -13.92 -0.82 -22.47
N THR A 345 -13.37 -1.76 -21.70
CA THR A 345 -13.47 -1.85 -20.25
C THR A 345 -12.10 -1.65 -19.63
N TRP A 346 -12.04 -0.91 -18.52
CA TRP A 346 -10.84 -0.76 -17.72
C TRP A 346 -11.17 -0.68 -16.25
N PRO A 347 -10.24 -1.09 -15.36
CA PRO A 347 -10.43 -0.96 -13.92
C PRO A 347 -10.59 0.51 -13.53
N SER A 348 -11.55 0.79 -12.64
CA SER A 348 -11.68 2.06 -11.95
C SER A 348 -11.69 1.84 -10.44
N MET A 349 -10.99 2.68 -9.71
CA MET A 349 -10.93 2.60 -8.25
C MET A 349 -11.47 3.89 -7.65
N SER A 350 -12.19 3.77 -6.54
CA SER A 350 -12.66 4.94 -5.79
C SER A 350 -11.49 5.82 -5.37
N GLY A 351 -11.58 7.13 -5.67
CA GLY A 351 -10.55 8.11 -5.36
C GLY A 351 -9.41 8.21 -6.39
N TYR A 352 -9.44 7.45 -7.48
CA TYR A 352 -8.45 7.58 -8.56
C TYR A 352 -8.95 8.48 -9.68
N LYS A 353 -8.04 9.25 -10.23
CA LYS A 353 -8.25 10.02 -11.45
C LYS A 353 -7.79 9.20 -12.63
N ILE A 354 -8.72 8.91 -13.55
CA ILE A 354 -8.44 8.15 -14.76
C ILE A 354 -8.44 9.10 -15.94
N GLN A 355 -7.42 9.01 -16.77
CA GLN A 355 -7.37 9.67 -18.07
C GLN A 355 -7.30 8.61 -19.16
N LYS A 356 -8.24 8.67 -20.10
CA LYS A 356 -8.30 7.80 -21.27
C LYS A 356 -8.40 8.63 -22.55
N SER A 357 -7.83 8.13 -23.60
CA SER A 357 -7.98 8.70 -24.94
C SER A 357 -8.18 7.59 -25.95
N TRP A 358 -9.10 7.80 -26.89
CA TRP A 358 -9.44 6.85 -27.93
C TRP A 358 -9.27 7.50 -29.31
N LEU A 359 -8.84 6.70 -30.26
CA LEU A 359 -8.93 7.02 -31.67
C LEU A 359 -10.07 6.17 -32.27
N LEU A 360 -11.24 6.77 -32.42
CA LEU A 360 -12.43 6.09 -32.90
C LEU A 360 -12.78 6.62 -34.32
N GLU A 361 -12.72 5.73 -35.27
CA GLU A 361 -13.18 6.04 -36.62
C GLU A 361 -14.68 5.71 -36.74
N ASN A 362 -15.46 6.65 -37.25
CA ASN A 362 -16.90 6.49 -37.53
C ASN A 362 -17.84 6.33 -36.32
N ALA A 363 -17.41 6.60 -35.11
CA ALA A 363 -18.29 6.61 -33.96
C ALA A 363 -19.29 7.76 -34.02
N LYS A 364 -20.59 7.45 -33.99
CA LYS A 364 -21.70 8.40 -34.00
C LYS A 364 -22.09 8.87 -32.61
N MET A 365 -22.05 7.96 -31.66
CA MET A 365 -22.34 8.23 -30.25
C MET A 365 -21.38 7.45 -29.35
N MET A 366 -21.17 7.99 -28.16
CA MET A 366 -20.42 7.30 -27.09
C MET A 366 -21.29 7.26 -25.82
N ARG A 367 -21.24 6.13 -25.11
CA ARG A 367 -21.81 5.96 -23.76
C ARG A 367 -20.69 5.62 -22.81
N PHE A 368 -20.56 6.41 -21.78
CA PHE A 368 -19.60 6.19 -20.72
C PHE A 368 -20.30 5.72 -19.44
N ASP A 369 -19.98 4.52 -19.01
CA ASP A 369 -20.41 3.95 -17.75
C ASP A 369 -19.23 4.07 -16.77
N PRO A 370 -19.25 5.05 -15.83
CA PRO A 370 -18.12 5.35 -14.97
C PRO A 370 -17.82 4.23 -13.97
N CYS A 371 -18.80 3.37 -13.72
CA CYS A 371 -18.71 2.30 -12.75
C CYS A 371 -19.82 1.27 -13.00
N ASN A 372 -19.52 0.01 -12.74
CA ASN A 372 -20.49 -1.09 -12.78
C ASN A 372 -21.29 -1.26 -11.47
N ALA A 373 -21.14 -0.34 -10.52
CA ALA A 373 -21.89 -0.31 -9.25
C ALA A 373 -22.34 1.13 -8.91
N ALA A 374 -23.14 1.28 -7.87
CA ALA A 374 -23.54 2.60 -7.37
C ALA A 374 -22.31 3.40 -6.92
N CYS A 375 -22.06 4.53 -7.55
CA CYS A 375 -20.90 5.36 -7.27
C CYS A 375 -21.22 6.86 -7.40
N ARG A 376 -20.38 7.69 -6.81
CA ARG A 376 -20.27 9.11 -7.13
C ARG A 376 -19.12 9.26 -8.11
N CYS A 377 -19.40 9.77 -9.30
CA CYS A 377 -18.41 10.03 -10.32
C CYS A 377 -18.32 11.52 -10.61
N GLU A 378 -17.12 12.06 -10.68
CA GLU A 378 -16.83 13.40 -11.13
C GLU A 378 -16.11 13.33 -12.47
N ILE A 379 -16.72 13.92 -13.50
CA ILE A 379 -16.15 14.00 -14.83
C ILE A 379 -15.49 15.35 -15.00
N CYS A 380 -14.17 15.40 -14.90
CA CYS A 380 -13.39 16.64 -14.94
C CYS A 380 -13.29 17.25 -16.35
N SER A 381 -13.17 16.44 -17.38
CA SER A 381 -13.18 16.90 -18.75
C SER A 381 -13.47 15.79 -19.74
N VAL A 382 -14.17 16.12 -20.84
CA VAL A 382 -14.34 15.26 -22.01
C VAL A 382 -14.07 16.10 -23.25
N LYS A 383 -13.19 15.60 -24.12
CA LYS A 383 -12.86 16.29 -25.38
C LYS A 383 -13.04 15.36 -26.57
N ILE A 384 -13.70 15.85 -27.61
CA ILE A 384 -13.82 15.18 -28.91
C ILE A 384 -13.12 16.06 -29.95
N ASN A 385 -12.10 15.50 -30.61
CA ASN A 385 -11.26 16.21 -31.58
C ASN A 385 -10.70 17.55 -31.02
N GLY A 386 -10.31 17.53 -29.73
CA GLY A 386 -9.76 18.70 -29.03
C GLY A 386 -10.80 19.70 -28.50
N ARG A 387 -12.09 19.53 -28.82
CA ARG A 387 -13.19 20.38 -28.36
C ARG A 387 -13.83 19.79 -27.11
N SER A 388 -13.99 20.59 -26.07
CA SER A 388 -14.71 20.23 -24.83
C SER A 388 -16.20 20.02 -25.10
N VAL A 389 -16.74 18.90 -24.62
CA VAL A 389 -18.13 18.46 -24.89
C VAL A 389 -18.90 18.09 -23.62
N GLU A 390 -18.40 18.44 -22.46
CA GLU A 390 -19.01 18.09 -21.16
C GLU A 390 -20.48 18.57 -21.06
N HIS A 391 -20.77 19.72 -21.63
CA HIS A 391 -22.12 20.32 -21.67
C HIS A 391 -23.08 19.62 -22.63
N GLU A 392 -22.56 18.78 -23.54
CA GLU A 392 -23.36 18.01 -24.50
C GLU A 392 -23.70 16.61 -23.94
N MET A 393 -23.10 16.22 -22.81
CA MET A 393 -23.35 14.93 -22.17
C MET A 393 -24.74 14.88 -21.55
N LYS A 394 -25.42 13.76 -21.73
CA LYS A 394 -26.74 13.50 -21.15
C LYS A 394 -26.67 12.30 -20.22
N PRO A 395 -27.09 12.44 -18.96
CA PRO A 395 -27.20 11.28 -18.05
C PRO A 395 -28.34 10.38 -18.54
N VAL A 396 -28.10 9.06 -18.51
CA VAL A 396 -29.09 8.08 -18.98
C VAL A 396 -29.71 7.33 -17.79
N ASN A 397 -28.90 6.96 -16.78
CA ASN A 397 -29.34 6.13 -15.65
C ASN A 397 -28.98 6.74 -14.28
N ALA A 398 -28.85 8.06 -14.19
CA ALA A 398 -28.54 8.69 -12.90
C ALA A 398 -29.79 8.75 -12.01
N VAL A 399 -29.69 8.26 -10.78
CA VAL A 399 -30.76 8.34 -9.75
C VAL A 399 -30.90 9.78 -9.26
N SER A 400 -29.80 10.52 -9.18
CA SER A 400 -29.79 11.97 -8.95
C SER A 400 -28.62 12.59 -9.70
N GLN A 401 -28.85 13.73 -10.32
CA GLN A 401 -27.82 14.52 -10.94
C GLN A 401 -27.72 15.84 -10.17
N ILE A 402 -26.57 16.07 -9.52
CA ILE A 402 -26.20 17.38 -9.04
C ILE A 402 -25.28 17.96 -10.11
N VAL A 403 -25.81 18.82 -10.97
CA VAL A 403 -25.00 19.64 -11.85
C VAL A 403 -24.59 20.87 -11.04
N GLU A 404 -23.67 20.67 -10.10
CA GLU A 404 -22.90 21.79 -9.63
C GLU A 404 -21.93 22.17 -10.75
N ARG A 405 -21.91 23.45 -11.08
CA ARG A 405 -21.04 24.01 -12.10
C ARG A 405 -19.66 23.41 -11.99
N VAL A 406 -19.26 22.67 -13.02
CA VAL A 406 -17.87 22.33 -13.23
C VAL A 406 -17.15 23.66 -13.41
N SER A 407 -16.52 24.15 -12.36
CA SER A 407 -15.53 25.22 -12.48
C SER A 407 -14.29 24.57 -13.09
N PHE A 408 -14.03 24.91 -14.33
CA PHE A 408 -12.87 24.47 -15.10
C PHE A 408 -11.60 25.14 -14.64
#